data_a9d4e52b401c302bbae1bc0e2d3c86fd
#
_entry.id   a9d4e52b401c302bbae1bc0e2d3c86fd
#
_cell.length_a   1.000
_cell.length_b   1.000
_cell.length_c   1.000
_cell.angle_alpha   90.00
_cell.angle_beta   90.00
_cell.angle_gamma   90.00
#
_symmetry.space_group_name_H-M   'P 1'
#
loop_
_entity.id
_entity.type
_entity.pdbx_description
1 polymer ?
#
loop_
_entity_poly.entity_id
_entity_poly.type
_entity_poly.pdbx_seq_one_letter_code
_entity_poly.pdbx_strand_id
1 'polypeptide(L)'
;MTRRFSRITLLASFLGVVGLGGVALTGLGGGQALAGDGGKCTIATSGDSPTAKACAKGGRAEAKKMMKKMVKDAKDKDKSQKFTCEGCHKDLDNYELTKNAKDDFKKLEALLAS
;
A
#
# COMPACT_ATOMS: atom_id res chain seq x y z
N MET A 1 12.39 -37.30 14.35
CA MET A 1 11.35 -37.57 13.34
C MET A 1 11.63 -36.75 12.10
N THR A 2 12.27 -37.35 11.14
CA THR A 2 12.74 -36.75 9.90
C THR A 2 11.68 -36.90 8.83
N ARG A 3 11.06 -35.81 8.36
CA ARG A 3 10.17 -35.85 7.18
C ARG A 3 10.97 -35.48 5.94
N ARG A 4 11.22 -36.51 5.13
CA ARG A 4 11.77 -36.37 3.77
C ARG A 4 10.70 -35.81 2.84
N PHE A 5 10.95 -34.68 2.24
CA PHE A 5 10.15 -34.18 1.12
C PHE A 5 10.73 -34.70 -0.19
N SER A 6 9.91 -35.51 -0.83
CA SER A 6 10.17 -36.13 -2.14
C SER A 6 10.13 -35.09 -3.25
N ARG A 7 11.19 -35.06 -4.05
CA ARG A 7 11.29 -34.24 -5.27
C ARG A 7 10.48 -34.93 -6.36
N ILE A 8 9.47 -34.26 -6.86
CA ILE A 8 8.79 -34.65 -8.10
C ILE A 8 9.26 -33.70 -9.19
N THR A 9 10.11 -34.26 -10.05
CA THR A 9 10.55 -33.64 -11.29
C THR A 9 9.50 -33.98 -12.35
N LEU A 10 8.80 -32.99 -12.86
CA LEU A 10 7.92 -33.14 -14.02
C LEU A 10 8.52 -32.34 -15.18
N LEU A 11 9.23 -33.10 -16.04
CA LEU A 11 9.61 -32.70 -17.38
C LEU A 11 8.38 -32.80 -18.29
N ALA A 12 7.95 -31.69 -18.81
CA ALA A 12 7.02 -31.65 -19.95
C ALA A 12 7.60 -30.79 -21.05
N SER A 13 8.17 -31.50 -22.02
CA SER A 13 8.57 -30.98 -23.31
C SER A 13 7.31 -30.70 -24.14
N PHE A 14 7.16 -29.49 -24.64
CA PHE A 14 6.29 -29.20 -25.77
C PHE A 14 7.07 -28.48 -26.86
N LEU A 15 7.37 -29.25 -27.90
CA LEU A 15 7.82 -28.79 -29.21
C LEU A 15 6.61 -28.33 -30.02
N GLY A 16 6.80 -27.22 -30.73
CA GLY A 16 6.17 -26.97 -32.01
C GLY A 16 4.93 -26.15 -32.02
N VAL A 17 4.99 -24.96 -32.57
CA VAL A 17 4.40 -24.62 -33.87
C VAL A 17 4.85 -23.22 -34.26
N VAL A 18 5.57 -23.12 -35.37
CA VAL A 18 5.85 -21.89 -36.12
C VAL A 18 4.56 -21.48 -36.81
N GLY A 19 4.03 -20.31 -36.45
CA GLY A 19 2.95 -19.64 -37.15
C GLY A 19 3.35 -18.21 -37.46
N LEU A 20 3.78 -17.97 -38.71
CA LEU A 20 3.86 -16.60 -39.26
C LEU A 20 2.46 -16.05 -39.43
N GLY A 21 2.21 -14.90 -38.92
CA GLY A 21 0.97 -14.18 -39.22
C GLY A 21 0.68 -13.04 -38.26
N GLY A 22 1.13 -11.87 -38.59
CA GLY A 22 0.37 -10.65 -38.58
C GLY A 22 0.00 -9.97 -37.25
N VAL A 23 0.46 -8.72 -37.22
CA VAL A 23 -0.11 -7.56 -36.49
C VAL A 23 0.15 -7.53 -35.00
N ALA A 24 1.21 -6.84 -34.67
CA ALA A 24 1.47 -6.26 -33.38
C ALA A 24 0.33 -5.34 -32.95
N LEU A 25 -0.53 -5.80 -32.04
CA LEU A 25 -1.13 -4.91 -31.07
C LEU A 25 -0.36 -5.10 -29.77
N THR A 26 0.61 -4.24 -29.59
CA THR A 26 1.24 -3.98 -28.31
C THR A 26 0.15 -3.44 -27.38
N GLY A 27 -0.62 -4.34 -26.81
CA GLY A 27 -1.38 -4.06 -25.61
C GLY A 27 -0.41 -3.88 -24.47
N LEU A 28 0.15 -2.68 -24.37
CA LEU A 28 0.72 -2.17 -23.14
C LEU A 28 -0.40 -2.24 -22.10
N GLY A 29 -0.43 -3.32 -21.35
CA GLY A 29 -1.12 -3.39 -20.08
C GLY A 29 -0.43 -2.44 -19.11
N GLY A 30 -0.47 -1.17 -19.43
CA GLY A 30 -0.21 -0.11 -18.50
C GLY A 30 -1.29 -0.22 -17.45
N GLY A 31 -0.93 -0.71 -16.27
CA GLY A 31 -1.76 -0.53 -15.10
C GLY A 31 -2.08 0.96 -15.04
N GLN A 32 -3.30 1.31 -15.39
CA GLN A 32 -3.79 2.64 -15.23
C GLN A 32 -3.73 2.93 -13.73
N ALA A 33 -2.69 3.63 -13.32
CA ALA A 33 -2.71 4.36 -12.10
C ALA A 33 -3.97 5.21 -12.19
N LEU A 34 -4.98 4.84 -11.40
CA LEU A 34 -6.21 5.60 -11.29
C LEU A 34 -5.79 7.03 -10.96
N ALA A 35 -5.92 7.92 -11.92
CA ALA A 35 -5.68 9.34 -11.79
C ALA A 35 -6.80 9.93 -10.93
N GLY A 36 -6.71 9.69 -9.66
CA GLY A 36 -7.52 10.30 -8.66
C GLY A 36 -6.60 10.65 -7.52
N ASP A 37 -6.20 11.90 -7.38
CA ASP A 37 -5.43 12.44 -6.25
C ASP A 37 -4.08 11.71 -5.97
N GLY A 38 -3.58 11.00 -7.00
CA GLY A 38 -2.49 10.04 -6.93
C GLY A 38 -1.10 10.65 -7.15
N GLY A 39 -0.89 11.90 -6.73
CA GLY A 39 0.45 12.49 -6.72
C GLY A 39 1.42 11.67 -5.85
N LYS A 40 2.71 11.94 -6.06
CA LYS A 40 3.76 11.36 -5.20
C LYS A 40 3.52 11.75 -3.74
N CYS A 41 3.79 10.84 -2.82
CA CYS A 41 3.79 11.20 -1.40
C CYS A 41 4.91 12.18 -1.11
N THR A 42 4.62 13.16 -0.31
CA THR A 42 5.59 14.15 0.17
C THR A 42 6.05 13.87 1.59
N ILE A 43 5.28 13.12 2.35
CA ILE A 43 5.51 12.87 3.78
C ILE A 43 5.88 11.42 4.04
N ALA A 44 5.06 10.47 3.62
CA ALA A 44 5.31 9.03 3.78
C ALA A 44 6.18 8.49 2.64
N THR A 45 7.36 9.05 2.45
CA THR A 45 8.24 8.76 1.29
C THR A 45 9.15 7.56 1.50
N SER A 46 9.38 7.18 2.76
CA SER A 46 10.31 6.10 3.11
C SER A 46 9.95 5.49 4.46
N GLY A 47 10.52 4.32 4.74
CA GLY A 47 10.33 3.59 5.99
C GLY A 47 9.35 2.44 5.90
N ASP A 48 9.17 1.76 7.04
CA ASP A 48 8.39 0.52 7.14
C ASP A 48 6.96 0.71 7.61
N SER A 49 6.53 1.95 7.82
CA SER A 49 5.16 2.24 8.26
C SER A 49 4.12 1.75 7.24
N PRO A 50 2.93 1.36 7.69
CA PRO A 50 1.86 0.94 6.78
C PRO A 50 1.55 1.99 5.70
N THR A 51 1.62 3.27 6.07
CA THR A 51 1.40 4.40 5.16
C THR A 51 2.50 4.53 4.10
N ALA A 52 3.79 4.35 4.50
CA ALA A 52 4.90 4.39 3.56
C ALA A 52 4.82 3.22 2.56
N LYS A 53 4.49 2.03 3.03
CA LYS A 53 4.27 0.85 2.17
C LYS A 53 3.10 1.05 1.20
N ALA A 54 2.01 1.65 1.67
CA ALA A 54 0.86 1.98 0.82
C ALA A 54 1.23 3.05 -0.22
N CYS A 55 2.01 4.05 0.17
CA CYS A 55 2.53 5.06 -0.74
C CYS A 55 3.41 4.47 -1.84
N ALA A 56 4.29 3.55 -1.51
CA ALA A 56 5.14 2.86 -2.48
C ALA A 56 4.32 2.05 -3.50
N LYS A 57 3.16 1.54 -3.11
CA LYS A 57 2.27 0.75 -3.98
C LYS A 57 1.45 1.60 -4.94
N GLY A 58 0.91 2.71 -4.49
CA GLY A 58 -0.07 3.47 -5.27
C GLY A 58 -0.11 4.96 -4.94
N GLY A 59 1.00 5.52 -4.48
CA GLY A 59 1.12 6.95 -4.23
C GLY A 59 0.21 7.46 -3.12
N ARG A 60 -0.10 8.75 -3.19
CA ARG A 60 -0.89 9.46 -2.18
C ARG A 60 -2.28 8.86 -1.97
N ALA A 61 -2.92 8.37 -3.02
CA ALA A 61 -4.25 7.76 -2.94
C ALA A 61 -4.27 6.52 -2.04
N GLU A 62 -3.31 5.63 -2.19
CA GLU A 62 -3.22 4.43 -1.35
C GLU A 62 -2.78 4.76 0.08
N ALA A 63 -1.86 5.72 0.26
CA ALA A 63 -1.49 6.21 1.58
C ALA A 63 -2.70 6.80 2.33
N LYS A 64 -3.55 7.58 1.65
CA LYS A 64 -4.80 8.14 2.19
C LYS A 64 -5.80 7.06 2.62
N LYS A 65 -5.98 6.03 1.80
CA LYS A 65 -6.84 4.88 2.15
C LYS A 65 -6.32 4.16 3.39
N MET A 66 -5.00 3.93 3.45
CA MET A 66 -4.36 3.29 4.60
C MET A 66 -4.55 4.11 5.87
N MET A 67 -4.33 5.43 5.84
CA MET A 67 -4.55 6.31 6.99
C MET A 67 -5.99 6.29 7.48
N LYS A 68 -6.96 6.37 6.57
CA LYS A 68 -8.38 6.25 6.93
C LYS A 68 -8.71 4.93 7.61
N LYS A 69 -8.13 3.83 7.10
CA LYS A 69 -8.29 2.52 7.71
C LYS A 69 -7.70 2.48 9.12
N MET A 70 -6.47 2.95 9.29
CA MET A 70 -5.81 2.98 10.60
C MET A 70 -6.60 3.78 11.64
N VAL A 71 -7.10 4.96 11.28
CA VAL A 71 -7.93 5.79 12.18
C VAL A 71 -9.24 5.08 12.54
N LYS A 72 -9.86 4.40 11.57
CA LYS A 72 -11.07 3.62 11.82
C LYS A 72 -10.78 2.45 12.77
N ASP A 73 -9.77 1.66 12.48
CA ASP A 73 -9.39 0.49 13.29
C ASP A 73 -9.03 0.91 14.73
N ALA A 74 -8.36 2.05 14.90
CA ALA A 74 -8.04 2.59 16.22
C ALA A 74 -9.30 2.99 17.00
N LYS A 75 -10.27 3.61 16.35
CA LYS A 75 -11.56 3.94 16.98
C LYS A 75 -12.38 2.72 17.36
N ASP A 76 -12.28 1.66 16.54
CA ASP A 76 -12.96 0.39 16.83
C ASP A 76 -12.30 -0.32 18.02
N LYS A 77 -10.97 -0.22 18.17
CA LYS A 77 -10.22 -0.78 19.31
C LYS A 77 -10.44 0.01 20.61
N ASP A 78 -10.36 1.32 20.54
CA ASP A 78 -10.50 2.20 21.68
C ASP A 78 -11.29 3.47 21.32
N LYS A 79 -12.55 3.49 21.70
CA LYS A 79 -13.48 4.60 21.42
C LYS A 79 -13.11 5.90 22.14
N SER A 80 -12.24 5.84 23.15
CA SER A 80 -11.75 7.03 23.86
C SER A 80 -10.72 7.83 23.05
N GLN A 81 -10.09 7.18 22.07
CA GLN A 81 -9.10 7.81 21.21
C GLN A 81 -9.74 8.72 20.17
N LYS A 82 -9.20 9.93 20.07
CA LYS A 82 -9.72 10.98 19.18
C LYS A 82 -8.78 11.24 17.99
N PHE A 83 -8.31 10.17 17.35
CA PHE A 83 -7.53 10.34 16.13
C PHE A 83 -8.43 10.83 14.99
N THR A 84 -8.03 11.95 14.37
CA THR A 84 -8.70 12.55 13.22
C THR A 84 -7.68 12.98 12.18
N CYS A 85 -8.12 13.18 10.94
CA CYS A 85 -7.24 13.68 9.89
C CYS A 85 -6.69 15.07 10.24
N GLU A 86 -7.53 15.96 10.71
CA GLU A 86 -7.19 17.34 11.09
C GLU A 86 -6.33 17.42 12.35
N GLY A 87 -6.34 16.39 13.21
CA GLY A 87 -5.44 16.31 14.36
C GLY A 87 -3.98 16.18 13.95
N CYS A 88 -3.71 15.49 12.85
CA CYS A 88 -2.37 15.24 12.33
C CYS A 88 -2.00 16.11 11.11
N HIS A 89 -2.98 16.57 10.34
CA HIS A 89 -2.76 17.37 9.14
C HIS A 89 -3.38 18.76 9.30
N LYS A 90 -2.64 19.79 8.94
CA LYS A 90 -3.13 21.16 8.92
C LYS A 90 -4.15 21.40 7.80
N ASP A 91 -3.98 20.69 6.70
CA ASP A 91 -4.85 20.72 5.54
C ASP A 91 -4.95 19.32 4.91
N LEU A 92 -5.98 19.08 4.12
CA LEU A 92 -6.22 17.82 3.44
C LEU A 92 -5.88 17.84 1.94
N ASP A 93 -5.32 18.94 1.45
CA ASP A 93 -4.88 19.09 0.06
C ASP A 93 -3.39 18.74 -0.07
N ASN A 94 -2.55 19.35 0.75
CA ASN A 94 -1.11 19.13 0.77
C ASN A 94 -0.66 18.16 1.87
N TYR A 95 -1.55 17.87 2.83
CA TYR A 95 -1.28 17.00 3.99
C TYR A 95 -0.15 17.49 4.89
N GLU A 96 0.06 18.82 4.96
CA GLU A 96 1.07 19.39 5.84
C GLU A 96 0.84 18.93 7.29
N LEU A 97 1.91 18.50 7.97
CA LEU A 97 1.80 17.94 9.31
C LEU A 97 1.66 19.03 10.37
N THR A 98 0.84 18.76 11.38
CA THR A 98 0.84 19.52 12.64
C THR A 98 2.11 19.20 13.46
N LYS A 99 2.37 19.99 14.48
CA LYS A 99 3.54 19.80 15.35
C LYS A 99 3.53 18.42 16.04
N ASN A 100 2.36 17.94 16.40
CA ASN A 100 2.18 16.71 17.16
C ASN A 100 1.95 15.47 16.29
N ALA A 101 1.82 15.65 14.97
CA ALA A 101 1.45 14.57 14.04
C ALA A 101 2.33 13.33 14.15
N LYS A 102 3.64 13.50 14.34
CA LYS A 102 4.58 12.35 14.45
C LYS A 102 4.35 11.54 15.73
N ASP A 103 4.09 12.22 16.85
CA ASP A 103 3.85 11.55 18.12
C ASP A 103 2.48 10.89 18.14
N ASP A 104 1.48 11.53 17.58
CA ASP A 104 0.14 10.97 17.48
C ASP A 104 0.12 9.78 16.50
N PHE A 105 0.91 9.81 15.43
CA PHE A 105 1.06 8.67 14.54
C PHE A 105 1.72 7.47 15.25
N LYS A 106 2.76 7.68 16.06
CA LYS A 106 3.37 6.61 16.86
C LYS A 106 2.38 6.00 17.86
N LYS A 107 1.55 6.82 18.51
CA LYS A 107 0.49 6.34 19.40
C LYS A 107 -0.54 5.49 18.63
N LEU A 108 -0.92 5.95 17.44
CA LEU A 108 -1.83 5.23 16.57
C LEU A 108 -1.26 3.86 16.16
N GLU A 109 0.00 3.80 15.75
CA GLU A 109 0.68 2.54 15.42
C GLU A 109 0.78 1.61 16.62
N ALA A 110 1.17 2.12 17.79
CA ALA A 110 1.27 1.34 19.01
C ALA A 110 -0.09 0.74 19.44
N LEU A 111 -1.16 1.51 19.32
CA LEU A 111 -2.51 1.04 19.60
C LEU A 111 -2.92 -0.08 18.63
N LEU A 112 -2.56 0.02 17.37
CA LEU A 112 -2.91 -0.99 16.36
C LEU A 112 -2.07 -2.27 16.48
N ALA A 113 -0.88 -2.19 17.07
CA ALA A 113 0.01 -3.32 17.28
C ALA A 113 -0.33 -4.12 18.56
N SER A 114 -1.09 -3.55 19.48
CA SER A 114 -1.56 -4.23 20.70
C SER A 114 -2.78 -5.13 20.42
#